data_de1b4937c4dc59290dc501abcdea3c0f
#
_entry.id   de1b4937c4dc59290dc501abcdea3c0f
#
_cell.length_a   1.000
_cell.length_b   1.000
_cell.length_c   1.000
_cell.angle_alpha   90.00
_cell.angle_beta   90.00
_cell.angle_gamma   90.00
#
_symmetry.space_group_name_H-M   'P 1'
#
loop_
_entity.id
_entity.type
_entity.pdbx_description
1 polymer ?
#
loop_
_entity_poly.entity_id
_entity_poly.type
_entity_poly.pdbx_seq_one_letter_code
_entity_poly.pdbx_strand_id
1 'polypeptide(L)'
;MKELITFAVLKIHMKFRVEKNLKSEELLNFIDEALNKKAFLILNACCEVQYKGRAISRLGSGERTIIIKSDGSFLIHQDVNLEPVNWQPPKTKFKVGLVDDKVTITGSRKKPKEKLEVEIYQAHISSYHIGTDTKSLELAGYEQDMVDLVYKNPEIIESGFRATSTEYSTSNGFIDILGKDKNGNLM
;
A
#
# COMPACT_ATOMS: atom_id res chain seq x y z
N MET A 1 -4.98 48.88 2.05
CA MET A 1 -3.78 48.12 1.58
C MET A 1 -3.42 46.86 2.40
N LYS A 2 -3.91 46.71 3.63
CA LYS A 2 -3.67 45.50 4.48
C LYS A 2 -4.61 44.33 4.17
N GLU A 3 -5.84 44.57 3.69
CA GLU A 3 -6.81 43.50 3.40
C GLU A 3 -6.55 42.74 2.10
N LEU A 4 -5.91 43.35 1.11
CA LEU A 4 -5.55 42.69 -0.16
C LEU A 4 -4.40 41.69 -0.02
N ILE A 5 -3.56 41.87 1.01
CA ILE A 5 -2.43 40.95 1.27
C ILE A 5 -2.92 39.64 1.91
N THR A 6 -4.01 39.71 2.69
CA THR A 6 -4.59 38.51 3.36
C THR A 6 -5.22 37.55 2.36
N PHE A 7 -5.83 38.05 1.27
CA PHE A 7 -6.41 37.18 0.22
C PHE A 7 -5.38 36.56 -0.73
N ALA A 8 -4.22 37.19 -0.91
CA ALA A 8 -3.15 36.65 -1.78
C ALA A 8 -2.34 35.55 -1.09
N VAL A 9 -2.27 35.54 0.24
CA VAL A 9 -1.56 34.51 1.03
C VAL A 9 -2.39 33.22 1.15
N LEU A 10 -3.70 33.28 0.98
CA LEU A 10 -4.61 32.13 1.06
C LEU A 10 -4.69 31.28 -0.21
N LYS A 11 -3.95 31.62 -1.26
CA LYS A 11 -3.63 30.72 -2.38
C LYS A 11 -2.40 29.84 -2.12
N ILE A 12 -2.03 29.65 -0.85
CA ILE A 12 -1.14 28.58 -0.44
C ILE A 12 -1.89 27.29 -0.76
N HIS A 13 -1.42 26.57 -1.75
CA HIS A 13 -1.87 25.26 -2.17
C HIS A 13 -2.24 24.44 -0.94
N MET A 14 -3.54 24.19 -0.73
CA MET A 14 -3.95 23.28 0.34
C MET A 14 -3.34 21.93 0.03
N LYS A 15 -2.29 21.60 0.79
CA LYS A 15 -1.59 20.31 0.66
C LYS A 15 -2.46 19.16 1.16
N PHE A 16 -3.57 19.45 1.81
CA PHE A 16 -4.52 18.47 2.28
C PHE A 16 -5.95 19.02 2.23
N ARG A 17 -6.91 18.13 2.11
CA ARG A 17 -8.35 18.42 2.20
C ARG A 17 -9.04 17.25 2.90
N VAL A 18 -10.00 17.57 3.77
CA VAL A 18 -10.82 16.58 4.50
C VAL A 18 -12.27 17.01 4.40
N GLU A 19 -13.14 16.08 4.01
CA GLU A 19 -14.57 16.28 3.91
C GLU A 19 -15.30 15.10 4.56
N LYS A 20 -16.54 15.32 4.97
CA LYS A 20 -17.40 14.30 5.59
C LYS A 20 -18.69 14.16 4.83
N ASN A 21 -19.19 12.91 4.76
CA ASN A 21 -20.49 12.55 4.21
C ASN A 21 -20.72 13.04 2.76
N LEU A 22 -19.65 13.06 1.95
CA LEU A 22 -19.76 13.39 0.53
C LEU A 22 -20.57 12.32 -0.20
N LYS A 23 -21.40 12.75 -1.15
CA LYS A 23 -22.24 11.90 -1.99
C LYS A 23 -22.19 12.34 -3.44
N SER A 24 -22.51 11.41 -4.33
CA SER A 24 -22.77 11.65 -5.75
C SER A 24 -21.73 12.57 -6.41
N GLU A 25 -22.12 13.69 -6.96
CA GLU A 25 -21.26 14.63 -7.67
C GLU A 25 -20.19 15.26 -6.78
N GLU A 26 -20.49 15.54 -5.51
CA GLU A 26 -19.48 16.11 -4.60
C GLU A 26 -18.35 15.13 -4.37
N LEU A 27 -18.67 13.85 -4.15
CA LEU A 27 -17.66 12.79 -3.98
C LEU A 27 -16.89 12.54 -5.28
N LEU A 28 -17.58 12.52 -6.43
CA LEU A 28 -16.95 12.39 -7.74
C LEU A 28 -15.91 13.50 -7.94
N ASN A 29 -16.29 14.76 -7.75
CA ASN A 29 -15.42 15.91 -7.91
C ASN A 29 -14.24 15.88 -6.93
N PHE A 30 -14.46 15.45 -5.69
CA PHE A 30 -13.41 15.31 -4.69
C PHE A 30 -12.36 14.28 -5.11
N ILE A 31 -12.80 13.12 -5.59
CA ILE A 31 -11.90 12.04 -6.05
C ILE A 31 -11.15 12.47 -7.30
N ASP A 32 -11.83 13.06 -8.28
CA ASP A 32 -11.19 13.56 -9.50
C ASP A 32 -10.14 14.63 -9.20
N GLU A 33 -10.43 15.55 -8.28
CA GLU A 33 -9.46 16.54 -7.84
C GLU A 33 -8.21 15.88 -7.24
N ALA A 34 -8.39 14.90 -6.34
CA ALA A 34 -7.29 14.19 -5.70
C ALA A 34 -6.43 13.41 -6.72
N LEU A 35 -7.06 12.71 -7.67
CA LEU A 35 -6.38 11.96 -8.72
C LEU A 35 -5.60 12.88 -9.68
N ASN A 36 -6.19 14.00 -10.10
CA ASN A 36 -5.54 14.98 -10.97
C ASN A 36 -4.31 15.61 -10.30
N LYS A 37 -4.37 15.82 -8.99
CA LYS A 37 -3.25 16.31 -8.17
C LYS A 37 -2.21 15.23 -7.84
N LYS A 38 -2.46 13.96 -8.19
CA LYS A 38 -1.68 12.80 -7.75
C LYS A 38 -1.51 12.79 -6.23
N ALA A 39 -2.56 13.15 -5.51
CA ALA A 39 -2.56 13.18 -4.06
C ALA A 39 -2.65 11.77 -3.48
N PHE A 40 -2.23 11.62 -2.23
CA PHE A 40 -2.54 10.44 -1.43
C PHE A 40 -3.98 10.57 -0.95
N LEU A 41 -4.88 9.74 -1.49
CA LEU A 41 -6.31 9.75 -1.21
C LEU A 41 -6.68 8.61 -0.26
N ILE A 42 -7.50 8.93 0.75
CA ILE A 42 -8.12 7.97 1.66
C ILE A 42 -9.62 8.24 1.72
N LEU A 43 -10.42 7.18 1.57
CA LEU A 43 -11.86 7.22 1.76
C LEU A 43 -12.25 6.13 2.78
N ASN A 44 -13.04 6.49 3.79
CA ASN A 44 -13.78 5.54 4.61
C ASN A 44 -15.22 5.52 4.11
N ALA A 45 -15.67 4.39 3.57
CA ALA A 45 -16.88 4.33 2.79
C ALA A 45 -17.59 2.98 2.86
N CYS A 46 -18.92 3.02 2.79
CA CYS A 46 -19.73 1.86 2.44
C CYS A 46 -19.66 1.62 0.95
N CYS A 47 -19.15 0.46 0.53
CA CYS A 47 -18.92 0.17 -0.88
C CYS A 47 -19.02 -1.33 -1.20
N GLU A 48 -19.20 -1.64 -2.49
CA GLU A 48 -18.94 -2.96 -3.06
C GLU A 48 -17.64 -2.97 -3.86
N VAL A 49 -17.00 -4.15 -3.94
CA VAL A 49 -15.75 -4.31 -4.66
C VAL A 49 -15.83 -5.49 -5.61
N GLN A 50 -15.40 -5.29 -6.84
CA GLN A 50 -15.29 -6.34 -7.84
C GLN A 50 -13.89 -6.33 -8.45
N TYR A 51 -13.25 -7.49 -8.46
CA TYR A 51 -11.97 -7.68 -9.13
C TYR A 51 -12.12 -8.68 -10.27
N LYS A 52 -11.50 -8.35 -11.40
CA LYS A 52 -11.42 -9.22 -12.58
C LYS A 52 -10.01 -9.17 -13.14
N GLY A 53 -9.31 -10.30 -13.08
CA GLY A 53 -7.93 -10.43 -13.54
C GLY A 53 -7.52 -11.90 -13.60
N ARG A 54 -6.48 -12.30 -12.87
CA ARG A 54 -6.05 -13.70 -12.72
C ARG A 54 -7.13 -14.57 -12.05
N ALA A 55 -7.96 -13.94 -11.23
CA ALA A 55 -9.14 -14.52 -10.62
C ALA A 55 -10.30 -13.54 -10.79
N ILE A 56 -11.50 -13.97 -10.42
CA ILE A 56 -12.67 -13.11 -10.29
C ILE A 56 -13.07 -13.16 -8.83
N SER A 57 -13.18 -12.00 -8.19
CA SER A 57 -13.71 -11.90 -6.84
C SER A 57 -14.74 -10.79 -6.73
N ARG A 58 -15.70 -10.97 -5.84
CA ARG A 58 -16.70 -9.98 -5.47
C ARG A 58 -16.80 -9.92 -3.96
N LEU A 59 -16.75 -8.72 -3.44
CA LEU A 59 -16.97 -8.42 -2.04
C LEU A 59 -18.20 -7.52 -1.94
N GLY A 60 -19.27 -8.05 -1.35
CA GLY A 60 -20.56 -7.36 -1.21
C GLY A 60 -20.45 -6.07 -0.40
N SER A 61 -21.57 -5.36 -0.27
CA SER A 61 -21.62 -4.07 0.45
C SER A 61 -21.10 -4.18 1.88
N GLY A 62 -20.28 -3.19 2.30
CA GLY A 62 -19.72 -3.11 3.65
C GLY A 62 -18.78 -1.92 3.81
N GLU A 63 -18.41 -1.66 5.05
CA GLU A 63 -17.52 -0.58 5.44
C GLU A 63 -16.06 -0.91 5.12
N ARG A 64 -15.37 0.00 4.42
CA ARG A 64 -13.99 -0.21 3.96
C ARG A 64 -13.20 1.08 3.94
N THR A 65 -11.88 0.90 4.06
CA THR A 65 -10.93 1.97 3.78
C THR A 65 -10.36 1.77 2.39
N ILE A 66 -10.55 2.76 1.54
CA ILE A 66 -10.04 2.82 0.17
C ILE A 66 -8.84 3.76 0.15
N ILE A 67 -7.69 3.29 -0.34
CA ILE A 67 -6.46 4.08 -0.42
C ILE A 67 -5.98 4.11 -1.88
N ILE A 68 -5.72 5.32 -2.37
CA ILE A 68 -5.03 5.52 -3.65
C ILE A 68 -3.79 6.36 -3.38
N LYS A 69 -2.61 5.81 -3.71
CA LYS A 69 -1.33 6.49 -3.51
C LYS A 69 -0.94 7.32 -4.73
N SER A 70 -0.05 8.26 -4.54
CA SER A 70 0.46 9.15 -5.61
C SER A 70 1.12 8.40 -6.77
N ASP A 71 1.66 7.21 -6.52
CA ASP A 71 2.27 6.32 -7.50
C ASP A 71 1.25 5.49 -8.29
N GLY A 72 -0.03 5.57 -7.91
CA GLY A 72 -1.13 4.82 -8.50
C GLY A 72 -1.37 3.45 -7.86
N SER A 73 -0.79 3.15 -6.71
CA SER A 73 -1.19 1.98 -5.92
C SER A 73 -2.63 2.14 -5.42
N PHE A 74 -3.42 1.06 -5.51
CA PHE A 74 -4.84 1.05 -5.15
C PHE A 74 -5.11 -0.08 -4.18
N LEU A 75 -5.55 0.23 -2.95
CA LEU A 75 -5.72 -0.73 -1.87
C LEU A 75 -7.12 -0.59 -1.25
N ILE A 76 -7.71 -1.73 -0.93
CA ILE A 76 -9.00 -1.82 -0.24
C ILE A 76 -8.80 -2.63 1.03
N HIS A 77 -9.04 -2.02 2.18
CA HIS A 77 -8.95 -2.67 3.48
C HIS A 77 -10.34 -2.84 4.10
N GLN A 78 -10.52 -3.94 4.79
CA GLN A 78 -11.57 -4.13 5.80
C GLN A 78 -11.06 -3.63 7.16
N ASP A 79 -11.92 -3.60 8.16
CA ASP A 79 -11.59 -3.25 9.54
C ASP A 79 -10.82 -4.33 10.30
N VAL A 80 -10.60 -5.47 9.65
CA VAL A 80 -9.88 -6.64 10.17
C VAL A 80 -8.79 -7.07 9.18
N ASN A 81 -7.83 -7.85 9.67
CA ASN A 81 -6.68 -8.37 8.96
C ASN A 81 -5.63 -7.30 8.59
N LEU A 82 -4.39 -7.76 8.48
CA LEU A 82 -3.25 -6.90 8.15
C LEU A 82 -3.23 -6.52 6.68
N GLU A 83 -3.50 -7.47 5.80
CA GLU A 83 -3.38 -7.30 4.35
C GLU A 83 -4.64 -6.66 3.74
N PRO A 84 -4.49 -5.88 2.66
CA PRO A 84 -5.63 -5.39 1.92
C PRO A 84 -6.40 -6.56 1.30
N VAL A 85 -7.74 -6.51 1.35
CA VAL A 85 -8.59 -7.56 0.76
C VAL A 85 -8.54 -7.56 -0.76
N ASN A 86 -8.30 -6.42 -1.38
CA ASN A 86 -8.00 -6.25 -2.80
C ASN A 86 -6.96 -5.15 -2.99
N TRP A 87 -6.09 -5.31 -3.99
CA TRP A 87 -5.12 -4.28 -4.31
C TRP A 87 -4.64 -4.35 -5.76
N GLN A 88 -4.14 -3.23 -6.26
CA GLN A 88 -3.40 -3.11 -7.50
C GLN A 88 -2.10 -2.34 -7.26
N PRO A 89 -0.97 -2.78 -7.83
CA PRO A 89 0.33 -2.14 -7.62
C PRO A 89 0.45 -0.77 -8.31
N PRO A 90 1.58 -0.07 -8.14
CA PRO A 90 1.85 1.22 -8.79
C PRO A 90 1.55 1.24 -10.29
N LYS A 91 1.27 2.43 -10.83
CA LYS A 91 0.94 2.71 -12.25
C LYS A 91 -0.43 2.19 -12.69
N THR A 92 -1.33 1.88 -11.78
CA THR A 92 -2.75 1.64 -12.08
C THR A 92 -3.36 2.89 -12.72
N LYS A 93 -4.19 2.71 -13.75
CA LYS A 93 -4.93 3.78 -14.41
C LYS A 93 -6.33 3.85 -13.84
N PHE A 94 -6.72 5.04 -13.41
CA PHE A 94 -8.01 5.28 -12.80
C PHE A 94 -9.00 5.89 -13.77
N LYS A 95 -10.26 5.51 -13.61
CA LYS A 95 -11.42 6.19 -14.16
C LYS A 95 -12.44 6.29 -13.03
N VAL A 96 -13.03 7.46 -12.86
CA VAL A 96 -14.11 7.70 -11.93
C VAL A 96 -15.37 8.01 -12.71
N GLY A 97 -16.51 7.61 -12.22
CA GLY A 97 -17.81 7.84 -12.85
C GLY A 97 -18.92 7.85 -11.83
N LEU A 98 -20.06 8.40 -12.23
CA LEU A 98 -21.32 8.41 -11.48
C LEU A 98 -22.34 7.58 -12.24
N VAL A 99 -22.93 6.59 -11.59
CA VAL A 99 -23.99 5.74 -12.13
C VAL A 99 -25.03 5.52 -11.03
N ASP A 100 -26.27 5.88 -11.29
CA ASP A 100 -27.39 5.75 -10.34
C ASP A 100 -27.05 6.32 -8.96
N ASP A 101 -26.56 7.57 -8.93
CA ASP A 101 -26.11 8.29 -7.73
C ASP A 101 -24.97 7.64 -6.94
N LYS A 102 -24.33 6.61 -7.47
CA LYS A 102 -23.19 5.94 -6.87
C LYS A 102 -21.90 6.29 -7.60
N VAL A 103 -20.87 6.60 -6.85
CA VAL A 103 -19.55 6.88 -7.41
C VAL A 103 -18.80 5.56 -7.62
N THR A 104 -18.33 5.34 -8.83
CA THR A 104 -17.53 4.16 -9.18
C THR A 104 -16.10 4.54 -9.46
N ILE A 105 -15.16 3.96 -8.73
CA ILE A 105 -13.72 4.04 -9.01
C ILE A 105 -13.30 2.76 -9.72
N THR A 106 -12.76 2.90 -10.92
CA THR A 106 -12.20 1.78 -11.68
C THR A 106 -10.70 1.92 -11.81
N GLY A 107 -9.96 1.01 -11.19
CA GLY A 107 -8.54 0.80 -11.41
C GLY A 107 -8.31 -0.23 -12.50
N SER A 108 -7.48 0.06 -13.51
CA SER A 108 -7.22 -0.85 -14.63
C SER A 108 -5.74 -0.93 -14.98
N ARG A 109 -5.30 -2.15 -15.37
CA ARG A 109 -3.95 -2.45 -15.83
C ARG A 109 -3.97 -3.25 -17.11
N LYS A 110 -2.92 -3.08 -17.93
CA LYS A 110 -2.79 -3.78 -19.21
C LYS A 110 -1.95 -5.06 -19.12
N LYS A 111 -0.95 -5.07 -18.23
CA LYS A 111 -0.03 -6.20 -18.03
C LYS A 111 0.24 -6.39 -16.53
N PRO A 112 -0.30 -7.45 -15.89
CA PRO A 112 -1.37 -8.31 -16.39
C PRO A 112 -2.65 -7.51 -16.65
N LYS A 113 -3.53 -8.03 -17.53
CA LYS A 113 -4.85 -7.40 -17.76
C LYS A 113 -5.74 -7.64 -16.56
N GLU A 114 -6.05 -6.58 -15.84
CA GLU A 114 -6.89 -6.64 -14.64
C GLU A 114 -7.67 -5.35 -14.43
N LYS A 115 -8.82 -5.48 -13.79
CA LYS A 115 -9.72 -4.40 -13.41
C LYS A 115 -10.13 -4.59 -11.95
N LEU A 116 -10.02 -3.54 -11.15
CA LEU A 116 -10.57 -3.44 -9.80
C LEU A 116 -11.58 -2.30 -9.80
N GLU A 117 -12.81 -2.61 -9.44
CA GLU A 117 -13.93 -1.68 -9.44
C GLU A 117 -14.52 -1.57 -8.04
N VAL A 118 -14.69 -0.35 -7.58
CA VAL A 118 -15.27 -0.02 -6.28
C VAL A 118 -16.48 0.87 -6.52
N GLU A 119 -17.66 0.39 -6.17
CA GLU A 119 -18.92 1.14 -6.21
C GLU A 119 -19.21 1.67 -4.81
N ILE A 120 -19.20 2.99 -4.64
CA ILE A 120 -19.34 3.67 -3.35
C ILE A 120 -20.77 4.17 -3.18
N TYR A 121 -21.42 3.71 -2.11
CA TYR A 121 -22.78 4.13 -1.73
C TYR A 121 -22.75 5.38 -0.85
N GLN A 122 -21.78 5.46 0.05
CA GLN A 122 -21.59 6.59 0.97
C GLN A 122 -20.15 6.67 1.40
N ALA A 123 -19.56 7.86 1.32
CA ALA A 123 -18.26 8.16 1.88
C ALA A 123 -18.41 8.95 3.19
N HIS A 124 -18.06 8.33 4.32
CA HIS A 124 -18.16 8.95 5.63
C HIS A 124 -17.07 9.98 5.87
N ILE A 125 -15.82 9.62 5.49
CA ILE A 125 -14.67 10.50 5.55
C ILE A 125 -13.93 10.40 4.22
N SER A 126 -13.66 11.53 3.62
CA SER A 126 -12.86 11.67 2.40
C SER A 126 -11.71 12.60 2.70
N SER A 127 -10.49 12.14 2.51
CA SER A 127 -9.30 12.96 2.72
C SER A 127 -8.26 12.75 1.63
N TYR A 128 -7.56 13.80 1.26
CA TYR A 128 -6.36 13.67 0.47
C TYR A 128 -5.28 14.64 0.96
N HIS A 129 -4.03 14.28 0.72
CA HIS A 129 -2.91 15.18 0.92
C HIS A 129 -1.87 15.04 -0.19
N ILE A 130 -1.11 16.12 -0.41
CA ILE A 130 0.03 16.15 -1.30
C ILE A 130 1.27 16.23 -0.41
N GLY A 131 1.91 15.10 -0.22
CA GLY A 131 3.14 14.97 0.56
C GLY A 131 4.32 14.61 -0.33
N THR A 132 5.52 14.91 0.13
CA THR A 132 6.76 14.44 -0.46
C THR A 132 7.55 13.74 0.64
N ASP A 133 7.73 12.43 0.47
CA ASP A 133 8.65 11.65 1.29
C ASP A 133 9.84 11.26 0.41
N THR A 134 11.01 11.78 0.76
CA THR A 134 12.27 11.51 0.06
C THR A 134 13.20 10.63 0.88
N LYS A 135 12.74 10.18 2.06
CA LYS A 135 13.54 9.32 2.92
C LYS A 135 13.37 7.87 2.53
N SER A 136 14.48 7.19 2.35
CA SER A 136 14.50 5.74 2.27
C SER A 136 14.41 5.15 3.67
N LEU A 137 13.85 3.95 3.76
CA LEU A 137 13.91 3.16 4.99
C LEU A 137 15.38 2.80 5.24
N GLU A 138 15.95 3.28 6.33
CA GLU A 138 17.25 2.84 6.82
C GLU A 138 17.01 1.62 7.72
N LEU A 139 17.29 0.45 7.19
CA LEU A 139 17.23 -0.79 7.95
C LEU A 139 18.53 -0.88 8.78
N ALA A 140 18.40 -0.74 10.09
CA ALA A 140 19.46 -1.09 11.03
C ALA A 140 19.32 -2.57 11.39
N GLY A 141 20.23 -3.41 10.88
CA GLY A 141 20.22 -4.85 11.06
C GLY A 141 19.60 -5.59 9.88
N TYR A 142 20.39 -5.76 8.83
CA TYR A 142 20.05 -6.64 7.73
C TYR A 142 20.10 -8.10 8.19
N GLU A 143 19.26 -8.95 7.61
CA GLU A 143 19.37 -10.40 7.73
C GLU A 143 20.82 -10.87 7.45
N GLN A 144 21.46 -10.25 6.46
CA GLN A 144 22.87 -10.45 6.13
C GLN A 144 23.83 -10.06 7.28
N ASP A 145 23.54 -8.97 8.02
CA ASP A 145 24.36 -8.57 9.16
C ASP A 145 24.31 -9.62 10.28
N MET A 146 23.14 -10.28 10.44
CA MET A 146 22.95 -11.37 11.39
C MET A 146 23.70 -12.63 10.95
N VAL A 147 23.63 -12.98 9.65
CA VAL A 147 24.41 -14.08 9.05
C VAL A 147 25.91 -13.82 9.25
N ASP A 148 26.38 -12.62 8.93
CA ASP A 148 27.79 -12.22 9.10
C ASP A 148 28.23 -12.26 10.56
N LEU A 149 27.38 -11.82 11.49
CA LEU A 149 27.66 -11.85 12.93
C LEU A 149 27.83 -13.29 13.43
N VAL A 150 26.89 -14.17 13.08
CA VAL A 150 26.94 -15.59 13.45
C VAL A 150 28.11 -16.30 12.78
N TYR A 151 28.36 -16.03 11.51
CA TYR A 151 29.51 -16.62 10.79
C TYR A 151 30.86 -16.27 11.43
N LYS A 152 31.01 -15.02 11.86
CA LYS A 152 32.21 -14.53 12.55
C LYS A 152 32.33 -15.00 14.01
N ASN A 153 31.19 -15.27 14.63
CA ASN A 153 31.05 -15.67 16.03
C ASN A 153 30.19 -16.91 16.20
N PRO A 154 30.53 -18.08 15.65
CA PRO A 154 29.66 -19.23 15.55
C PRO A 154 29.24 -19.80 16.92
N GLU A 155 29.98 -19.53 17.97
CA GLU A 155 29.65 -19.90 19.35
C GLU A 155 28.37 -19.21 19.89
N ILE A 156 27.84 -18.20 19.19
CA ILE A 156 26.52 -17.61 19.50
C ILE A 156 25.41 -18.66 19.32
N ILE A 157 25.56 -19.61 18.40
CA ILE A 157 24.58 -20.69 18.16
C ILE A 157 24.71 -21.75 19.27
N GLU A 158 25.90 -22.33 19.40
CA GLU A 158 26.24 -23.23 20.51
C GLU A 158 27.74 -23.34 20.69
N SER A 159 28.16 -23.73 21.88
CA SER A 159 29.61 -23.91 22.18
C SER A 159 30.19 -25.02 21.32
N GLY A 160 31.23 -24.70 20.57
CA GLY A 160 31.91 -25.61 19.65
C GLY A 160 31.28 -25.71 18.25
N PHE A 161 30.27 -24.93 17.94
CA PHE A 161 29.76 -24.81 16.57
C PHE A 161 30.80 -24.13 15.68
N ARG A 162 30.95 -24.62 14.45
CA ARG A 162 31.84 -24.10 13.43
C ARG A 162 31.09 -23.87 12.15
N ALA A 163 30.84 -22.61 11.77
CA ALA A 163 30.25 -22.26 10.50
C ALA A 163 31.22 -22.63 9.35
N THR A 164 30.68 -23.25 8.30
CA THR A 164 31.47 -23.71 7.14
C THR A 164 31.09 -23.00 5.86
N SER A 165 29.85 -22.56 5.70
CA SER A 165 29.39 -21.79 4.55
C SER A 165 28.14 -20.97 4.87
N THR A 166 27.92 -19.90 4.10
CA THR A 166 26.69 -19.13 4.05
C THR A 166 25.96 -19.39 2.73
N GLU A 167 24.65 -19.16 2.70
CA GLU A 167 23.78 -19.31 1.51
C GLU A 167 23.93 -20.68 0.82
N TYR A 168 23.95 -21.76 1.60
CA TYR A 168 24.08 -23.09 1.05
C TYR A 168 22.82 -23.53 0.31
N SER A 169 22.91 -23.77 -0.99
CA SER A 169 21.79 -24.19 -1.83
C SER A 169 21.43 -25.67 -1.64
N THR A 170 20.14 -25.96 -1.46
CA THR A 170 19.58 -27.30 -1.40
C THR A 170 18.48 -27.49 -2.45
N SER A 171 18.00 -28.70 -2.64
CA SER A 171 16.85 -28.99 -3.50
C SER A 171 15.53 -28.33 -3.04
N ASN A 172 15.45 -27.90 -1.79
CA ASN A 172 14.24 -27.35 -1.18
C ASN A 172 14.36 -25.86 -0.81
N GLY A 173 15.49 -25.22 -1.09
CA GLY A 173 15.75 -23.80 -0.78
C GLY A 173 17.18 -23.57 -0.32
N PHE A 174 17.41 -22.43 0.32
CA PHE A 174 18.72 -22.03 0.83
C PHE A 174 18.78 -22.21 2.33
N ILE A 175 19.99 -22.54 2.83
CA ILE A 175 20.33 -22.54 4.26
C ILE A 175 21.24 -21.34 4.46
N ASP A 176 20.85 -20.43 5.35
CA ASP A 176 21.58 -19.18 5.56
C ASP A 176 22.98 -19.42 6.14
N ILE A 177 23.12 -20.35 7.08
CA ILE A 177 24.41 -20.77 7.65
C ILE A 177 24.44 -22.28 7.79
N LEU A 178 25.40 -22.93 7.18
CA LEU A 178 25.71 -24.34 7.36
C LEU A 178 26.97 -24.48 8.20
N GLY A 179 26.95 -25.38 9.17
CA GLY A 179 28.11 -25.63 10.03
C GLY A 179 28.15 -27.05 10.59
N LYS A 180 29.06 -27.24 11.52
CA LYS A 180 29.21 -28.50 12.27
C LYS A 180 29.22 -28.23 13.77
N ASP A 181 28.57 -29.10 14.53
CA ASP A 181 28.62 -29.11 15.97
C ASP A 181 30.02 -29.59 16.47
N LYS A 182 30.22 -29.60 17.79
CA LYS A 182 31.45 -30.08 18.43
C LYS A 182 31.74 -31.56 18.16
N ASN A 183 30.76 -32.36 17.75
CA ASN A 183 30.90 -33.78 17.44
C ASN A 183 31.09 -34.02 15.94
N GLY A 184 31.09 -32.97 15.12
CA GLY A 184 31.25 -33.02 13.68
C GLY A 184 29.94 -33.28 12.88
N ASN A 185 28.78 -33.27 13.52
CA ASN A 185 27.49 -33.41 12.84
C ASN A 185 27.14 -32.12 12.10
N LEU A 186 26.52 -32.26 10.92
CA LEU A 186 25.98 -31.12 10.17
C LEU A 186 24.84 -30.47 10.93
N MET A 187 24.82 -29.14 10.93
CA MET A 187 23.87 -28.30 11.61
C MET A 187 23.52 -27.08 10.77
#